data_89a66de62fe01f524dbdf6ef21b9e413
#
_entry.id   89a66de62fe01f524dbdf6ef21b9e413
#
_cell.length_a   1.000
_cell.length_b   1.000
_cell.length_c   1.000
_cell.angle_alpha   90.00
_cell.angle_beta   90.00
_cell.angle_gamma   90.00
#
_symmetry.space_group_name_H-M   'P 1'
#
loop_
_entity.id
_entity.type
_entity.pdbx_description
1 polymer ?
#
loop_
_entity_poly.entity_id
_entity_poly.type
_entity_poly.pdbx_seq_one_letter_code
_entity_poly.pdbx_strand_id
1 'polypeptide(L)'
;MNEWKTYYSLLPGCDCKDSKFCDPHHGHIVTGDLRFIKNKKLRSLLCKGPGYRERQSVNWKRFMTDFKVSLDNCVNKWASSEEQDVSCLNEWKAKVLHDVQTAIKRLNKKRRYNQKRKTMILKSPKVMSELAELQKKYVFVPTDKAANNIAIVCKRFYIEKTMKELNIFSDDQKNQNSTSTYRTSDEGIDAIVKRHIRYMKKNFESNDIPEKLPFLYWIPKMHKKPYSKQRYIAASSCCSTKPLSAILTKCLKLVEKQHRIMCKRYHKDHGINPMWIINNSNEVHIAIAKLNRRKACKHIRTYDFSHFTPPFHPNF
;
A
#
# COMPACT_ATOMS: atom_id res chain seq x y z
N MET A 1 -3.35 -21.74 -17.34
CA MET A 1 -3.92 -22.53 -16.20
C MET A 1 -3.04 -23.69 -15.77
N ASN A 2 -2.49 -24.48 -16.70
CA ASN A 2 -1.64 -25.63 -16.37
C ASN A 2 -0.35 -25.27 -15.62
N GLU A 3 0.27 -24.12 -15.91
CA GLU A 3 1.50 -23.68 -15.25
C GLU A 3 1.34 -23.50 -13.72
N TRP A 4 0.22 -22.99 -13.26
CA TRP A 4 -0.06 -22.83 -11.84
C TRP A 4 -0.29 -24.16 -11.12
N LYS A 5 -0.99 -25.11 -11.77
CA LYS A 5 -1.17 -26.46 -11.24
C LYS A 5 0.19 -27.18 -11.14
N THR A 6 1.01 -27.05 -12.18
CA THR A 6 2.39 -27.58 -12.20
C THR A 6 3.25 -26.93 -11.11
N TYR A 7 3.23 -25.61 -11.01
CA TYR A 7 3.98 -24.91 -9.96
C TYR A 7 3.56 -25.36 -8.56
N TYR A 8 2.25 -25.51 -8.30
CA TYR A 8 1.74 -25.97 -7.02
C TYR A 8 2.19 -27.40 -6.68
N SER A 9 2.23 -28.29 -7.67
CA SER A 9 2.70 -29.67 -7.47
C SER A 9 4.18 -29.77 -7.12
N LEU A 10 4.99 -28.83 -7.60
CA LEU A 10 6.43 -28.73 -7.30
C LEU A 10 6.75 -28.11 -5.94
N LEU A 11 5.76 -27.53 -5.24
CA LEU A 11 6.00 -26.95 -3.93
C LEU A 11 6.29 -28.03 -2.89
N PRO A 12 7.23 -27.76 -1.95
CA PRO A 12 7.47 -28.65 -0.83
C PRO A 12 6.19 -28.99 -0.06
N GLY A 13 6.12 -30.20 0.47
CA GLY A 13 5.05 -30.61 1.37
C GLY A 13 4.87 -29.63 2.53
N CYS A 14 3.69 -29.63 3.12
CA CYS A 14 3.40 -28.77 4.26
C CYS A 14 3.60 -29.54 5.56
N ASP A 15 4.61 -29.15 6.33
CA ASP A 15 4.91 -29.72 7.68
C ASP A 15 4.15 -28.99 8.80
N CYS A 16 3.18 -28.15 8.48
CA CYS A 16 2.54 -27.26 9.47
C CYS A 16 1.73 -27.97 10.55
N LYS A 17 1.22 -29.17 10.25
CA LYS A 17 0.49 -29.98 11.25
C LYS A 17 1.40 -30.57 12.31
N ASP A 18 2.66 -30.83 11.94
CA ASP A 18 3.66 -31.47 12.81
C ASP A 18 4.58 -30.46 13.50
N SER A 19 4.44 -29.19 13.12
CA SER A 19 5.29 -28.12 13.64
C SER A 19 4.80 -27.66 15.02
N LYS A 20 5.65 -27.78 16.04
CA LYS A 20 5.43 -27.22 17.40
C LYS A 20 5.22 -25.70 17.42
N PHE A 21 5.44 -25.04 16.31
CA PHE A 21 5.37 -23.59 16.15
C PHE A 21 4.10 -23.10 15.43
N CYS A 22 3.31 -24.00 14.86
CA CYS A 22 2.02 -23.63 14.32
C CYS A 22 1.00 -23.68 15.45
N ASP A 23 0.42 -22.52 15.78
CA ASP A 23 -0.73 -22.46 16.66
C ASP A 23 -1.84 -23.34 16.06
N PRO A 24 -2.38 -24.35 16.79
CA PRO A 24 -3.43 -25.23 16.29
C PRO A 24 -4.68 -24.48 15.84
N HIS A 25 -4.88 -23.24 16.31
CA HIS A 25 -5.98 -22.37 15.87
C HIS A 25 -5.67 -21.60 14.59
N HIS A 26 -4.40 -21.42 14.21
CA HIS A 26 -3.96 -20.69 13.03
C HIS A 26 -3.47 -21.61 11.92
N GLY A 27 -3.12 -22.84 12.25
CA GLY A 27 -2.68 -23.88 11.31
C GLY A 27 -1.45 -23.49 10.52
N HIS A 28 -1.63 -22.82 9.38
CA HIS A 28 -0.56 -22.45 8.46
C HIS A 28 -0.07 -21.00 8.61
N ILE A 29 -0.51 -20.28 9.62
CA ILE A 29 -0.21 -18.86 9.82
C ILE A 29 0.45 -18.65 11.18
N VAL A 30 1.64 -18.09 11.19
CA VAL A 30 2.37 -17.75 12.41
C VAL A 30 2.42 -16.24 12.58
N THR A 31 1.99 -15.77 13.74
CA THR A 31 2.10 -14.37 14.15
C THR A 31 2.58 -14.31 15.60
N GLY A 32 3.66 -13.64 15.88
CA GLY A 32 4.15 -13.45 17.24
C GLY A 32 5.17 -14.48 17.72
N ASP A 33 5.01 -15.78 17.50
CA ASP A 33 6.01 -16.78 17.87
C ASP A 33 7.02 -17.02 16.74
N LEU A 34 8.17 -16.39 16.86
CA LEU A 34 9.27 -16.48 15.89
C LEU A 34 10.42 -17.39 16.36
N ARG A 35 10.18 -18.29 17.35
CA ARG A 35 11.26 -19.16 17.91
C ARG A 35 11.86 -20.12 16.90
N PHE A 36 11.11 -20.51 15.87
CA PHE A 36 11.62 -21.35 14.78
C PHE A 36 12.68 -20.67 13.90
N ILE A 37 12.78 -19.36 13.93
CA ILE A 37 13.83 -18.60 13.24
C ILE A 37 15.08 -18.62 14.14
N LYS A 38 16.15 -19.25 13.68
CA LYS A 38 17.37 -19.47 14.47
C LYS A 38 18.12 -18.16 14.74
N ASN A 39 18.21 -17.29 13.75
CA ASN A 39 18.97 -16.05 13.84
C ASN A 39 18.23 -14.99 14.68
N LYS A 40 18.78 -14.65 15.86
CA LYS A 40 18.21 -13.64 16.77
C LYS A 40 18.07 -12.25 16.13
N LYS A 41 18.99 -11.86 15.22
CA LYS A 41 18.93 -10.56 14.53
C LYS A 41 17.78 -10.55 13.53
N LEU A 42 17.56 -11.64 12.79
CA LEU A 42 16.43 -11.77 11.87
C LEU A 42 15.09 -11.74 12.62
N ARG A 43 14.98 -12.48 13.73
CA ARG A 43 13.79 -12.39 14.60
C ARG A 43 13.49 -10.96 15.03
N SER A 44 14.51 -10.27 15.57
CA SER A 44 14.38 -8.88 16.00
C SER A 44 13.98 -7.93 14.86
N LEU A 45 14.43 -8.19 13.63
CA LEU A 45 14.05 -7.40 12.46
C LEU A 45 12.58 -7.63 12.10
N LEU A 46 12.13 -8.87 12.06
CA LEU A 46 10.74 -9.23 11.71
C LEU A 46 9.73 -8.71 12.75
N CYS A 47 10.09 -8.69 14.03
CA CYS A 47 9.27 -8.09 15.09
C CYS A 47 9.03 -6.58 14.91
N LYS A 48 9.85 -5.89 14.10
CA LYS A 48 9.68 -4.45 13.85
C LYS A 48 8.66 -4.13 12.77
N GLY A 49 8.19 -5.15 12.07
CA GLY A 49 7.15 -5.03 11.06
C GLY A 49 7.61 -4.51 9.71
N PRO A 50 6.73 -4.55 8.69
CA PRO A 50 7.05 -4.23 7.30
C PRO A 50 7.36 -2.75 7.06
N GLY A 51 6.90 -1.87 7.95
CA GLY A 51 7.19 -0.43 7.89
C GLY A 51 8.60 -0.06 8.38
N TYR A 52 9.30 -0.98 9.06
CA TYR A 52 10.63 -0.68 9.59
C TYR A 52 11.65 -0.53 8.46
N ARG A 53 12.47 0.49 8.59
CA ARG A 53 13.63 0.71 7.72
C ARG A 53 14.88 0.80 8.58
N GLU A 54 15.90 0.01 8.27
CA GLU A 54 17.18 0.15 8.93
C GLU A 54 17.78 1.52 8.59
N ARG A 55 18.29 2.20 9.60
CA ARG A 55 18.94 3.49 9.40
C ARG A 55 20.19 3.29 8.54
N GLN A 56 20.15 3.78 7.33
CA GLN A 56 21.32 3.82 6.47
C GLN A 56 22.22 4.99 6.85
N SER A 57 23.52 4.85 6.58
CA SER A 57 24.41 6.00 6.64
C SER A 57 24.01 6.98 5.55
N VAL A 58 23.66 8.20 5.94
CA VAL A 58 23.31 9.24 4.98
C VAL A 58 24.58 9.64 4.23
N ASN A 59 24.56 9.54 2.91
CA ASN A 59 25.58 10.16 2.07
C ASN A 59 25.28 11.65 1.98
N TRP A 60 25.87 12.41 2.88
CA TRP A 60 25.63 13.86 2.98
C TRP A 60 26.04 14.63 1.72
N LYS A 61 27.05 14.15 0.98
CA LYS A 61 27.46 14.77 -0.28
C LYS A 61 26.34 14.67 -1.33
N ARG A 62 25.80 13.46 -1.52
CA ARG A 62 24.66 13.22 -2.40
C ARG A 62 23.42 13.98 -1.93
N PHE A 63 23.11 13.94 -0.64
CA PHE A 63 22.00 14.68 -0.07
C PHE A 63 22.08 16.17 -0.38
N MET A 64 23.26 16.80 -0.22
CA MET A 64 23.43 18.23 -0.53
C MET A 64 23.28 18.53 -2.01
N THR A 65 23.74 17.64 -2.89
CA THR A 65 23.54 17.79 -4.34
C THR A 65 22.05 17.73 -4.70
N ASP A 66 21.35 16.71 -4.22
CA ASP A 66 19.92 16.51 -4.47
C ASP A 66 19.08 17.65 -3.85
N PHE A 67 19.45 18.12 -2.66
CA PHE A 67 18.81 19.25 -1.99
C PHE A 67 18.97 20.55 -2.77
N LYS A 68 20.20 20.84 -3.26
CA LYS A 68 20.46 22.03 -4.09
C LYS A 68 19.62 22.03 -5.36
N VAL A 69 19.59 20.91 -6.08
CA VAL A 69 18.76 20.77 -7.30
C VAL A 69 17.27 20.98 -6.99
N SER A 70 16.78 20.38 -5.89
CA SER A 70 15.38 20.53 -5.48
C SER A 70 15.04 21.97 -5.10
N LEU A 71 15.97 22.66 -4.40
CA LEU A 71 15.80 24.07 -4.03
C LEU A 71 15.81 24.96 -5.26
N ASP A 72 16.74 24.74 -6.21
CA ASP A 72 16.80 25.46 -7.49
C ASP A 72 15.50 25.32 -8.27
N ASN A 73 14.96 24.09 -8.37
CA ASN A 73 13.70 23.84 -9.04
C ASN A 73 12.51 24.55 -8.35
N CYS A 74 12.49 24.57 -7.01
CA CYS A 74 11.45 25.29 -6.26
C CYS A 74 11.52 26.81 -6.52
N VAL A 75 12.72 27.39 -6.42
CA VAL A 75 12.94 28.83 -6.65
C VAL A 75 12.58 29.24 -8.08
N ASN A 76 13.03 28.47 -9.07
CA ASN A 76 12.71 28.74 -10.48
C ASN A 76 11.21 28.64 -10.76
N LYS A 77 10.54 27.66 -10.19
CA LYS A 77 9.09 27.50 -10.34
C LYS A 77 8.31 28.66 -9.69
N TRP A 78 8.79 29.17 -8.58
CA TRP A 78 8.18 30.30 -7.91
C TRP A 78 8.47 31.64 -8.63
N ALA A 79 9.71 31.86 -9.04
CA ALA A 79 10.09 33.03 -9.83
C ALA A 79 9.34 33.14 -11.16
N SER A 80 8.99 32.01 -11.79
CA SER A 80 8.18 32.01 -13.03
C SER A 80 6.69 32.23 -12.80
N SER A 81 6.19 32.15 -11.56
CA SER A 81 4.77 32.34 -11.24
C SER A 81 4.42 33.74 -10.71
N GLU A 82 5.41 34.51 -10.28
CA GLU A 82 5.23 35.87 -9.72
C GLU A 82 6.38 36.76 -10.23
N GLU A 83 6.09 37.98 -10.65
CA GLU A 83 7.09 38.98 -11.03
C GLU A 83 7.81 39.53 -9.79
N GLN A 84 8.67 38.72 -9.17
CA GLN A 84 9.37 39.11 -7.95
C GLN A 84 10.87 39.28 -8.13
N ASP A 85 11.48 40.08 -7.23
CA ASP A 85 12.91 40.38 -7.24
C ASP A 85 13.76 39.11 -7.04
N VAL A 86 14.40 38.68 -8.12
CA VAL A 86 15.23 37.48 -8.18
C VAL A 86 16.47 37.61 -7.27
N SER A 87 16.91 38.83 -6.94
CA SER A 87 18.08 39.06 -6.09
C SER A 87 17.81 38.60 -4.63
N CYS A 88 16.67 38.99 -4.06
CA CYS A 88 16.26 38.59 -2.72
C CYS A 88 16.09 37.08 -2.56
N LEU A 89 15.58 36.43 -3.64
CA LEU A 89 15.46 34.98 -3.69
C LEU A 89 16.81 34.25 -3.70
N ASN A 90 17.79 34.80 -4.40
CA ASN A 90 19.14 34.23 -4.43
C ASN A 90 19.85 34.37 -3.08
N GLU A 91 19.68 35.47 -2.38
CA GLU A 91 20.19 35.65 -1.02
C GLU A 91 19.55 34.69 -0.05
N TRP A 92 18.22 34.56 -0.08
CA TRP A 92 17.49 33.59 0.75
C TRP A 92 17.95 32.17 0.48
N LYS A 93 18.11 31.76 -0.78
CA LYS A 93 18.61 30.46 -1.18
C LYS A 93 20.01 30.19 -0.66
N ALA A 94 20.91 31.18 -0.75
CA ALA A 94 22.27 31.07 -0.22
C ALA A 94 22.26 30.84 1.30
N LYS A 95 21.41 31.57 2.02
CA LYS A 95 21.23 31.43 3.47
C LYS A 95 20.71 30.04 3.83
N VAL A 96 19.67 29.54 3.15
CA VAL A 96 19.12 28.18 3.38
C VAL A 96 20.18 27.11 3.15
N LEU A 97 20.96 27.22 2.07
CA LEU A 97 22.06 26.27 1.80
C LEU A 97 23.14 26.31 2.87
N HIS A 98 23.50 27.49 3.36
CA HIS A 98 24.46 27.66 4.45
C HIS A 98 23.96 27.03 5.75
N ASP A 99 22.70 27.26 6.12
CA ASP A 99 22.07 26.75 7.34
C ASP A 99 21.99 25.22 7.32
N VAL A 100 21.60 24.64 6.19
CA VAL A 100 21.57 23.17 6.01
C VAL A 100 22.99 22.58 6.09
N GLN A 101 24.00 23.21 5.46
CA GLN A 101 25.38 22.76 5.57
C GLN A 101 25.90 22.81 7.01
N THR A 102 25.55 23.85 7.74
CA THR A 102 25.93 24.03 9.15
C THR A 102 25.25 22.97 10.03
N ALA A 103 23.95 22.71 9.79
CA ALA A 103 23.23 21.64 10.48
C ALA A 103 23.85 20.26 10.22
N ILE A 104 24.22 19.96 8.97
CA ILE A 104 24.92 18.71 8.63
C ILE A 104 26.27 18.58 9.35
N LYS A 105 27.07 19.66 9.39
CA LYS A 105 28.35 19.66 10.13
C LYS A 105 28.11 19.34 11.62
N ARG A 106 27.11 19.95 12.25
CA ARG A 106 26.75 19.68 13.65
C ARG A 106 26.28 18.22 13.87
N LEU A 107 25.44 17.69 12.99
CA LEU A 107 24.98 16.31 13.03
C LEU A 107 26.12 15.31 12.85
N ASN A 108 27.06 15.57 11.94
CA ASN A 108 28.23 14.72 11.74
C ASN A 108 29.14 14.71 12.96
N LYS A 109 29.34 15.86 13.62
CA LYS A 109 30.13 15.96 14.86
C LYS A 109 29.48 15.11 15.98
N LYS A 110 28.15 15.19 16.18
CA LYS A 110 27.44 14.35 17.15
C LYS A 110 27.47 12.86 16.81
N ARG A 111 27.43 12.49 15.52
CA ARG A 111 27.48 11.10 15.08
C ARG A 111 28.83 10.42 15.30
N ARG A 112 29.97 11.13 15.14
CA ARG A 112 31.29 10.58 15.40
C ARG A 112 31.45 10.10 16.86
N TYR A 113 30.74 10.74 17.79
CA TYR A 113 30.75 10.36 19.21
C TYR A 113 29.91 9.12 19.54
N ASN A 114 28.87 8.80 18.75
CA ASN A 114 27.86 7.80 19.14
C ASN A 114 27.76 6.57 18.25
N GLN A 115 28.61 6.37 17.24
CA GLN A 115 28.43 5.23 16.31
C GLN A 115 29.63 4.27 16.28
N LYS A 116 29.54 3.20 17.08
CA LYS A 116 30.00 1.88 16.60
C LYS A 116 29.21 1.58 15.31
N ARG A 117 29.92 1.39 14.19
CA ARG A 117 29.30 1.04 12.87
C ARG A 117 28.49 -0.23 13.05
N LYS A 118 27.19 -0.10 13.28
CA LYS A 118 26.27 -1.25 13.23
C LYS A 118 26.09 -1.62 11.76
N THR A 119 26.66 -2.74 11.38
CA THR A 119 26.37 -3.33 10.06
C THR A 119 24.86 -3.57 9.94
N MET A 120 24.28 -3.23 8.81
CA MET A 120 22.87 -3.51 8.54
C MET A 120 22.61 -5.00 8.68
N ILE A 121 21.53 -5.36 9.36
CA ILE A 121 21.15 -6.77 9.61
C ILE A 121 20.99 -7.51 8.28
N LEU A 122 20.31 -6.90 7.32
CA LEU A 122 20.07 -7.47 5.98
C LEU A 122 21.33 -7.56 5.10
N LYS A 123 22.46 -6.94 5.51
CA LYS A 123 23.76 -7.13 4.82
C LYS A 123 24.56 -8.32 5.37
N SER A 124 24.09 -8.95 6.45
CA SER A 124 24.76 -10.11 7.01
C SER A 124 24.48 -11.36 6.17
N PRO A 125 25.51 -12.05 5.62
CA PRO A 125 25.33 -13.26 4.83
C PRO A 125 24.52 -14.35 5.55
N LYS A 126 24.75 -14.51 6.85
CA LYS A 126 24.03 -15.48 7.70
C LYS A 126 22.53 -15.16 7.78
N VAL A 127 22.15 -13.88 7.87
CA VAL A 127 20.76 -13.46 7.90
C VAL A 127 20.10 -13.67 6.54
N MET A 128 20.81 -13.31 5.46
CA MET A 128 20.29 -13.48 4.10
C MET A 128 20.11 -14.95 3.72
N SER A 129 21.07 -15.80 4.10
CA SER A 129 20.96 -17.24 3.87
C SER A 129 19.74 -17.83 4.59
N GLU A 130 19.55 -17.55 5.88
CA GLU A 130 18.38 -18.04 6.61
C GLU A 130 17.06 -17.48 6.04
N LEU A 131 17.03 -16.20 5.67
CA LEU A 131 15.86 -15.60 5.03
C LEU A 131 15.52 -16.28 3.70
N ALA A 132 16.52 -16.60 2.88
CA ALA A 132 16.34 -17.32 1.63
C ALA A 132 15.75 -18.73 1.85
N GLU A 133 16.25 -19.45 2.87
CA GLU A 133 15.69 -20.76 3.25
C GLU A 133 14.23 -20.64 3.73
N LEU A 134 13.93 -19.64 4.55
CA LEU A 134 12.55 -19.39 4.99
C LEU A 134 11.63 -19.04 3.81
N GLN A 135 12.08 -18.27 2.84
CA GLN A 135 11.31 -17.91 1.64
C GLN A 135 10.98 -19.09 0.72
N LYS A 136 11.70 -20.20 0.82
CA LYS A 136 11.34 -21.43 0.11
C LYS A 136 10.02 -22.01 0.64
N LYS A 137 9.81 -21.93 1.96
CA LYS A 137 8.66 -22.55 2.66
C LYS A 137 7.55 -21.58 3.02
N TYR A 138 7.86 -20.29 3.18
CA TYR A 138 6.95 -19.28 3.73
C TYR A 138 6.83 -18.03 2.86
N VAL A 139 5.69 -17.36 3.00
CA VAL A 139 5.42 -16.00 2.49
C VAL A 139 5.29 -15.06 3.67
N PHE A 140 5.92 -13.90 3.59
CA PHE A 140 5.87 -12.86 4.62
C PHE A 140 4.91 -11.76 4.16
N VAL A 141 3.84 -11.55 4.91
CA VAL A 141 2.81 -10.56 4.58
C VAL A 141 2.43 -9.74 5.81
N PRO A 142 1.97 -8.49 5.64
CA PRO A 142 1.40 -7.74 6.74
C PRO A 142 0.09 -8.39 7.21
N THR A 143 -0.35 -8.09 8.43
CA THR A 143 -1.65 -8.50 8.91
C THR A 143 -2.70 -7.42 8.65
N ASP A 144 -3.94 -7.81 8.42
CA ASP A 144 -5.05 -6.89 8.26
C ASP A 144 -5.33 -6.13 9.58
N LYS A 145 -5.61 -4.83 9.48
CA LYS A 145 -5.82 -3.89 10.62
C LYS A 145 -4.61 -3.65 11.51
N ALA A 146 -3.49 -4.38 11.32
CA ALA A 146 -2.25 -4.20 12.06
C ALA A 146 -1.07 -4.23 11.08
N ALA A 147 -0.98 -3.24 10.21
CA ALA A 147 -0.01 -3.17 9.13
C ALA A 147 1.47 -3.20 9.57
N ASN A 148 1.74 -2.94 10.85
CA ASN A 148 3.08 -3.05 11.43
C ASN A 148 3.45 -4.49 11.85
N ASN A 149 2.49 -5.41 11.84
CA ASN A 149 2.76 -6.81 12.17
C ASN A 149 3.00 -7.61 10.89
N ILE A 150 3.89 -8.60 10.99
CA ILE A 150 4.17 -9.56 9.91
C ILE A 150 3.52 -10.89 10.26
N ALA A 151 2.77 -11.44 9.34
CA ALA A 151 2.38 -12.83 9.35
C ALA A 151 3.31 -13.66 8.45
N ILE A 152 3.73 -14.81 8.93
CA ILE A 152 4.52 -15.79 8.19
C ILE A 152 3.56 -16.91 7.81
N VAL A 153 3.27 -17.04 6.53
CA VAL A 153 2.25 -17.94 6.01
C VAL A 153 2.92 -19.07 5.24
N CYS A 154 2.53 -20.32 5.49
CA CYS A 154 2.96 -21.46 4.69
C CYS A 154 2.70 -21.19 3.20
N LYS A 155 3.75 -21.30 2.36
CA LYS A 155 3.68 -20.95 0.94
C LYS A 155 2.66 -21.82 0.20
N ARG A 156 2.63 -23.14 0.48
CA ARG A 156 1.68 -24.06 -0.11
C ARG A 156 0.24 -23.66 0.21
N PHE A 157 -0.05 -23.39 1.46
CA PHE A 157 -1.37 -22.90 1.91
C PHE A 157 -1.73 -21.55 1.28
N TYR A 158 -0.75 -20.64 1.19
CA TYR A 158 -0.96 -19.33 0.60
C TYR A 158 -1.40 -19.43 -0.87
N ILE A 159 -0.70 -20.25 -1.65
CA ILE A 159 -1.00 -20.47 -3.06
C ILE A 159 -2.31 -21.25 -3.24
N GLU A 160 -2.54 -22.29 -2.44
CA GLU A 160 -3.79 -23.06 -2.46
C GLU A 160 -5.01 -22.16 -2.26
N LYS A 161 -4.96 -21.28 -1.25
CA LYS A 161 -6.05 -20.33 -1.00
C LYS A 161 -6.24 -19.35 -2.15
N THR A 162 -5.14 -18.87 -2.74
CA THR A 162 -5.20 -17.99 -3.93
C THR A 162 -5.85 -18.73 -5.11
N MET A 163 -5.45 -19.94 -5.40
CA MET A 163 -5.98 -20.73 -6.51
C MET A 163 -7.46 -21.09 -6.32
N LYS A 164 -7.88 -21.37 -5.08
CA LYS A 164 -9.30 -21.59 -4.74
C LYS A 164 -10.13 -20.33 -4.97
N GLU A 165 -9.64 -19.17 -4.52
CA GLU A 165 -10.33 -17.89 -4.73
C GLU A 165 -10.47 -17.55 -6.20
N LEU A 166 -9.42 -17.81 -6.99
CA LEU A 166 -9.42 -17.57 -8.44
C LEU A 166 -10.14 -18.66 -9.24
N ASN A 167 -10.68 -19.67 -8.57
CA ASN A 167 -11.37 -20.81 -9.19
C ASN A 167 -10.48 -21.61 -10.18
N ILE A 168 -9.17 -21.74 -9.89
CA ILE A 168 -8.21 -22.41 -10.77
C ILE A 168 -8.24 -23.94 -10.56
N PHE A 169 -8.66 -24.41 -9.39
CA PHE A 169 -8.70 -25.85 -9.07
C PHE A 169 -9.93 -26.58 -9.61
N SER A 170 -11.03 -25.89 -9.88
CA SER A 170 -12.21 -26.54 -10.42
C SER A 170 -12.00 -26.85 -11.89
N ASP A 171 -11.99 -28.13 -12.24
CA ASP A 171 -12.02 -28.57 -13.64
C ASP A 171 -13.39 -28.29 -14.30
N ASP A 172 -14.40 -27.97 -13.48
CA ASP A 172 -15.74 -27.63 -13.90
C ASP A 172 -15.88 -26.15 -14.25
N GLN A 173 -15.27 -25.72 -15.34
CA GLN A 173 -15.58 -24.41 -15.96
C GLN A 173 -17.06 -24.29 -16.40
N LYS A 174 -17.83 -25.38 -16.34
CA LYS A 174 -19.25 -25.44 -16.70
C LYS A 174 -20.21 -25.26 -15.54
N ASN A 175 -19.76 -25.32 -14.28
CA ASN A 175 -20.65 -25.13 -13.12
C ASN A 175 -20.84 -23.64 -12.87
N GLN A 176 -21.98 -23.11 -13.34
CA GLN A 176 -22.45 -21.74 -13.09
C GLN A 176 -22.67 -21.38 -11.62
N ASN A 177 -22.45 -22.31 -10.68
CA ASN A 177 -22.60 -22.14 -9.24
C ASN A 177 -21.28 -21.79 -8.52
N SER A 178 -20.22 -21.40 -9.23
CA SER A 178 -19.00 -20.95 -8.59
C SER A 178 -19.24 -19.60 -7.92
N THR A 179 -18.98 -19.52 -6.61
CA THR A 179 -19.06 -18.29 -5.82
C THR A 179 -17.91 -17.31 -6.12
N SER A 180 -16.98 -17.67 -6.99
CA SER A 180 -15.85 -16.81 -7.37
C SER A 180 -16.31 -15.70 -8.32
N THR A 181 -15.92 -14.47 -7.99
CA THR A 181 -16.14 -13.28 -8.82
C THR A 181 -15.07 -13.09 -9.89
N TYR A 182 -14.02 -13.92 -9.90
CA TYR A 182 -12.91 -13.84 -10.83
C TYR A 182 -13.13 -14.73 -12.06
N ARG A 183 -12.72 -14.21 -13.21
CA ARG A 183 -12.73 -14.94 -14.48
C ARG A 183 -11.33 -14.90 -15.10
N THR A 184 -10.92 -15.98 -15.72
CA THR A 184 -9.70 -16.03 -16.53
C THR A 184 -9.93 -15.26 -17.83
N SER A 185 -8.93 -14.50 -18.27
CA SER A 185 -8.92 -13.86 -19.58
C SER A 185 -8.05 -14.70 -20.53
N ASP A 186 -8.53 -14.89 -21.75
CA ASP A 186 -7.76 -15.54 -22.82
C ASP A 186 -6.75 -14.56 -23.46
N GLU A 187 -6.89 -13.26 -23.16
CA GLU A 187 -6.00 -12.22 -23.64
C GLU A 187 -4.72 -12.17 -22.82
N GLY A 188 -3.57 -12.17 -23.49
CA GLY A 188 -2.25 -12.10 -22.84
C GLY A 188 -2.01 -10.74 -22.17
N ILE A 189 -1.19 -10.75 -21.12
CA ILE A 189 -0.84 -9.55 -20.33
C ILE A 189 -0.35 -8.41 -21.22
N ASP A 190 0.56 -8.71 -22.16
CA ASP A 190 1.13 -7.68 -23.05
C ASP A 190 0.09 -7.03 -23.96
N ALA A 191 -0.90 -7.80 -24.45
CA ALA A 191 -1.98 -7.27 -25.26
C ALA A 191 -2.85 -6.29 -24.46
N ILE A 192 -3.21 -6.68 -23.23
CA ILE A 192 -3.97 -5.82 -22.31
C ILE A 192 -3.21 -4.54 -22.01
N VAL A 193 -1.94 -4.64 -21.65
CA VAL A 193 -1.08 -3.47 -21.35
C VAL A 193 -0.94 -2.56 -22.56
N LYS A 194 -0.67 -3.10 -23.75
CA LYS A 194 -0.58 -2.33 -25.00
C LYS A 194 -1.89 -1.59 -25.31
N ARG A 195 -3.05 -2.23 -25.06
CA ARG A 195 -4.37 -1.60 -25.23
C ARG A 195 -4.54 -0.43 -24.25
N HIS A 196 -4.20 -0.61 -22.97
CA HIS A 196 -4.26 0.48 -21.97
C HIS A 196 -3.36 1.65 -22.36
N ILE A 197 -2.12 1.39 -22.79
CA ILE A 197 -1.17 2.43 -23.20
C ILE A 197 -1.71 3.19 -24.40
N ARG A 198 -2.24 2.49 -25.42
CA ARG A 198 -2.82 3.12 -26.61
C ARG A 198 -3.99 4.03 -26.24
N TYR A 199 -4.89 3.54 -25.37
CA TYR A 199 -6.03 4.32 -24.88
C TYR A 199 -5.60 5.59 -24.14
N MET A 200 -4.63 5.47 -23.24
CA MET A 200 -4.13 6.58 -22.44
C MET A 200 -3.41 7.63 -23.29
N LYS A 201 -2.58 7.20 -24.25
CA LYS A 201 -1.91 8.14 -25.18
C LYS A 201 -2.92 8.88 -26.05
N LYS A 202 -3.94 8.17 -26.57
CA LYS A 202 -4.97 8.77 -27.46
C LYS A 202 -5.85 9.77 -26.73
N ASN A 203 -6.25 9.50 -25.48
CA ASN A 203 -7.30 10.28 -24.82
C ASN A 203 -6.78 11.25 -23.74
N PHE A 204 -5.55 11.05 -23.24
CA PHE A 204 -5.03 11.81 -22.11
C PHE A 204 -3.61 12.33 -22.30
N GLU A 205 -3.01 12.18 -23.48
CA GLU A 205 -1.66 12.63 -23.83
C GLU A 205 -0.58 12.20 -22.81
N SER A 206 -0.82 11.09 -22.12
CA SER A 206 0.06 10.58 -21.06
C SER A 206 1.20 9.79 -21.66
N ASN A 207 2.45 10.20 -21.39
CA ASN A 207 3.65 9.57 -21.92
C ASN A 207 4.32 8.61 -20.93
N ASP A 208 4.10 8.78 -19.62
CA ASP A 208 4.69 7.95 -18.56
C ASP A 208 3.66 6.97 -18.00
N ILE A 209 3.43 5.88 -18.73
CA ILE A 209 2.45 4.85 -18.38
C ILE A 209 3.19 3.57 -17.99
N PRO A 210 3.04 3.08 -16.74
CA PRO A 210 3.66 1.82 -16.34
C PRO A 210 3.18 0.63 -17.16
N GLU A 211 4.10 -0.21 -17.61
CA GLU A 211 3.81 -1.37 -18.46
C GLU A 211 3.52 -2.64 -17.63
N LYS A 212 2.67 -2.50 -16.61
CA LYS A 212 2.36 -3.61 -15.70
C LYS A 212 0.87 -3.64 -15.37
N LEU A 213 0.34 -4.84 -15.18
CA LEU A 213 -0.98 -5.05 -14.56
C LEU A 213 -0.84 -5.10 -13.03
N PRO A 214 -1.93 -4.85 -12.29
CA PRO A 214 -1.97 -5.12 -10.86
C PRO A 214 -1.74 -6.60 -10.60
N PHE A 215 -1.04 -6.93 -9.52
CA PHE A 215 -0.95 -8.31 -9.05
C PHE A 215 -1.82 -8.54 -7.82
N LEU A 216 -2.42 -9.72 -7.75
CA LEU A 216 -3.27 -10.11 -6.63
C LEU A 216 -2.42 -10.74 -5.52
N TYR A 217 -2.62 -10.29 -4.30
CA TYR A 217 -2.10 -10.93 -3.09
C TYR A 217 -3.15 -10.87 -1.98
N TRP A 218 -2.96 -11.65 -0.92
CA TRP A 218 -3.84 -11.57 0.22
C TRP A 218 -3.09 -11.44 1.54
N ILE A 219 -3.78 -10.93 2.54
CA ILE A 219 -3.30 -10.79 3.90
C ILE A 219 -4.30 -11.44 4.87
N PRO A 220 -3.83 -12.06 5.97
CA PRO A 220 -4.72 -12.70 6.93
C PRO A 220 -5.48 -11.68 7.77
N LYS A 221 -6.78 -11.94 7.99
CA LYS A 221 -7.66 -11.16 8.86
C LYS A 221 -7.56 -11.67 10.30
N MET A 222 -6.45 -11.38 10.99
CA MET A 222 -6.18 -11.89 12.35
C MET A 222 -7.18 -11.41 13.41
N HIS A 223 -7.99 -10.41 13.11
CA HIS A 223 -9.04 -9.89 14.00
C HIS A 223 -10.38 -10.60 13.83
N LYS A 224 -10.51 -11.58 12.94
CA LYS A 224 -11.75 -12.34 12.66
C LYS A 224 -11.51 -13.84 12.74
N LYS A 225 -12.33 -14.55 13.50
CA LYS A 225 -12.33 -16.03 13.51
C LYS A 225 -13.12 -16.58 12.30
N PRO A 226 -12.69 -17.67 11.68
CA PRO A 226 -11.38 -18.30 11.85
C PRO A 226 -10.27 -17.41 11.29
N TYR A 227 -9.10 -17.44 11.91
CA TYR A 227 -7.92 -16.63 11.51
C TYR A 227 -7.39 -16.95 10.11
N SER A 228 -7.92 -17.98 9.47
CA SER A 228 -7.65 -18.33 8.08
C SER A 228 -8.40 -17.47 7.06
N LYS A 229 -9.26 -16.52 7.48
CA LYS A 229 -9.92 -15.59 6.57
C LYS A 229 -8.92 -14.64 5.93
N GLN A 230 -9.08 -14.42 4.64
CA GLN A 230 -8.20 -13.60 3.82
C GLN A 230 -8.84 -12.25 3.48
N ARG A 231 -8.00 -11.26 3.21
CA ARG A 231 -8.34 -10.06 2.47
C ARG A 231 -7.50 -10.04 1.20
N TYR A 232 -8.14 -10.19 0.06
CA TYR A 232 -7.48 -10.07 -1.24
C TYR A 232 -7.28 -8.59 -1.59
N ILE A 233 -6.13 -8.29 -2.17
CA ILE A 233 -5.70 -6.94 -2.50
C ILE A 233 -5.08 -6.97 -3.89
N ALA A 234 -5.57 -6.14 -4.80
CA ALA A 234 -4.93 -5.87 -6.07
C ALA A 234 -3.89 -4.75 -5.89
N ALA A 235 -2.62 -5.07 -6.03
CA ALA A 235 -1.53 -4.10 -5.93
C ALA A 235 -1.44 -3.26 -7.20
N SER A 236 -2.02 -2.07 -7.17
CA SER A 236 -2.15 -1.17 -8.33
C SER A 236 -1.23 0.06 -8.29
N SER A 237 -0.22 0.08 -7.42
CA SER A 237 0.65 1.26 -7.26
C SER A 237 1.46 1.62 -8.51
N CYS A 238 1.87 0.62 -9.29
CA CYS A 238 2.67 0.77 -10.51
C CYS A 238 2.03 0.01 -11.68
N CYS A 239 0.75 0.22 -11.96
CA CYS A 239 0.05 -0.44 -13.05
C CYS A 239 -0.37 0.54 -14.15
N SER A 240 -0.65 0.01 -15.33
CA SER A 240 -1.02 0.77 -16.54
C SER A 240 -2.28 1.64 -16.36
N THR A 241 -3.17 1.31 -15.42
CA THR A 241 -4.38 2.09 -15.11
C THR A 241 -4.16 3.17 -14.04
N LYS A 242 -2.97 3.26 -13.44
CA LYS A 242 -2.67 4.23 -12.38
C LYS A 242 -2.80 5.69 -12.80
N PRO A 243 -2.32 6.12 -13.99
CA PRO A 243 -2.50 7.49 -14.47
C PRO A 243 -3.98 7.86 -14.60
N LEU A 244 -4.82 6.97 -15.16
CA LEU A 244 -6.26 7.18 -15.27
C LEU A 244 -6.92 7.35 -13.89
N SER A 245 -6.59 6.51 -12.93
CA SER A 245 -7.06 6.62 -11.55
C SER A 245 -6.65 7.96 -10.90
N ALA A 246 -5.47 8.47 -11.20
CA ALA A 246 -5.01 9.77 -10.71
C ALA A 246 -5.81 10.93 -11.32
N ILE A 247 -6.09 10.89 -12.62
CA ILE A 247 -6.93 11.88 -13.32
C ILE A 247 -8.34 11.85 -12.73
N LEU A 248 -8.97 10.67 -12.64
CA LEU A 248 -10.30 10.51 -12.06
C LEU A 248 -10.38 11.07 -10.62
N THR A 249 -9.36 10.81 -9.82
CA THR A 249 -9.27 11.37 -8.46
C THR A 249 -9.28 12.89 -8.45
N LYS A 250 -8.56 13.53 -9.39
CA LYS A 250 -8.55 14.99 -9.53
C LYS A 250 -9.93 15.51 -9.94
N CYS A 251 -10.56 14.89 -10.92
CA CYS A 251 -11.91 15.25 -11.38
C CYS A 251 -12.93 15.14 -10.24
N LEU A 252 -12.93 14.02 -9.51
CA LEU A 252 -13.84 13.82 -8.38
C LEU A 252 -13.63 14.85 -7.26
N LYS A 253 -12.39 15.27 -6.99
CA LYS A 253 -12.11 16.35 -6.04
C LYS A 253 -12.67 17.71 -6.47
N LEU A 254 -12.66 17.99 -7.77
CA LEU A 254 -13.31 19.21 -8.29
C LEU A 254 -14.82 19.13 -8.13
N VAL A 255 -15.44 18.00 -8.47
CA VAL A 255 -16.87 17.77 -8.26
C VAL A 255 -17.23 17.92 -6.77
N GLU A 256 -16.46 17.30 -5.88
CA GLU A 256 -16.66 17.44 -4.43
C GLU A 256 -16.59 18.92 -3.99
N LYS A 257 -15.62 19.66 -4.48
CA LYS A 257 -15.47 21.10 -4.16
C LYS A 257 -16.71 21.89 -4.58
N GLN A 258 -17.22 21.67 -5.79
CA GLN A 258 -18.43 22.35 -6.28
C GLN A 258 -19.66 21.91 -5.49
N HIS A 259 -19.79 20.62 -5.22
CA HIS A 259 -20.89 20.09 -4.40
C HIS A 259 -20.91 20.75 -3.00
N ARG A 260 -19.76 20.91 -2.35
CA ARG A 260 -19.66 21.61 -1.06
C ARG A 260 -20.12 23.07 -1.13
N ILE A 261 -19.82 23.78 -2.23
CA ILE A 261 -20.26 25.15 -2.45
C ILE A 261 -21.78 25.20 -2.59
N MET A 262 -22.36 24.30 -3.41
CA MET A 262 -23.80 24.20 -3.58
C MET A 262 -24.53 23.87 -2.27
N CYS A 263 -24.02 22.89 -1.52
CA CYS A 263 -24.59 22.51 -0.23
C CYS A 263 -24.56 23.68 0.79
N LYS A 264 -23.48 24.49 0.80
CA LYS A 264 -23.40 25.67 1.64
C LYS A 264 -24.44 26.73 1.27
N ARG A 265 -24.66 26.99 -0.03
CA ARG A 265 -25.72 27.90 -0.51
C ARG A 265 -27.08 27.39 -0.09
N TYR A 266 -27.39 26.13 -0.40
CA TYR A 266 -28.66 25.51 -0.02
C TYR A 266 -28.92 25.57 1.49
N HIS A 267 -27.88 25.35 2.30
CA HIS A 267 -28.00 25.47 3.76
C HIS A 267 -28.32 26.90 4.22
N LYS A 268 -27.73 27.91 3.58
CA LYS A 268 -28.03 29.31 3.85
C LYS A 268 -29.49 29.64 3.55
N ASP A 269 -30.04 29.13 2.48
CA ASP A 269 -31.38 29.46 2.00
C ASP A 269 -32.46 28.64 2.70
N HIS A 270 -32.21 27.40 3.08
CA HIS A 270 -33.21 26.45 3.59
C HIS A 270 -32.93 25.95 5.02
N GLY A 271 -31.82 26.31 5.65
CA GLY A 271 -31.45 25.83 6.98
C GLY A 271 -31.02 24.35 7.05
N ILE A 272 -31.05 23.62 5.93
CA ILE A 272 -30.73 22.19 5.85
C ILE A 272 -29.41 22.02 5.13
N ASN A 273 -28.45 21.29 5.75
CA ASN A 273 -27.19 20.93 5.09
C ASN A 273 -27.31 19.58 4.39
N PRO A 274 -27.42 19.51 3.05
CA PRO A 274 -27.52 18.26 2.32
C PRO A 274 -26.17 17.59 2.09
N MET A 275 -25.08 18.09 2.68
CA MET A 275 -23.74 17.53 2.50
C MET A 275 -23.63 16.14 3.13
N TRP A 276 -23.43 15.12 2.32
CA TRP A 276 -23.32 13.71 2.71
C TRP A 276 -21.90 13.17 2.66
N ILE A 277 -20.96 13.87 2.01
CA ILE A 277 -19.55 13.45 1.93
C ILE A 277 -18.83 13.88 3.22
N ILE A 278 -18.26 12.89 3.92
CA ILE A 278 -17.51 13.05 5.15
C ILE A 278 -16.05 12.74 4.89
N ASN A 279 -15.14 13.67 5.18
CA ASN A 279 -13.71 13.50 4.94
C ASN A 279 -12.96 12.87 6.13
N ASN A 280 -13.47 13.07 7.33
CA ASN A 280 -12.80 12.60 8.55
C ASN A 280 -13.78 12.41 9.70
N SER A 281 -13.34 11.70 10.74
CA SER A 281 -14.14 11.43 11.94
C SER A 281 -14.54 12.67 12.73
N ASN A 282 -13.78 13.77 12.66
CA ASN A 282 -14.11 15.00 13.36
C ASN A 282 -15.40 15.64 12.83
N GLU A 283 -15.65 15.56 11.51
CA GLU A 283 -16.90 16.03 10.92
C GLU A 283 -18.10 15.25 11.49
N VAL A 284 -17.96 13.93 11.67
CA VAL A 284 -18.99 13.08 12.30
C VAL A 284 -19.19 13.49 13.77
N HIS A 285 -18.10 13.69 14.50
CA HIS A 285 -18.16 14.11 15.92
C HIS A 285 -18.91 15.45 16.10
N ILE A 286 -18.59 16.41 15.26
CA ILE A 286 -19.24 17.74 15.28
C ILE A 286 -20.74 17.60 14.94
N ALA A 287 -21.07 16.79 13.92
CA ALA A 287 -22.46 16.57 13.54
C ALA A 287 -23.26 15.89 14.66
N ILE A 288 -22.72 14.84 15.27
CA ILE A 288 -23.36 14.13 16.39
C ILE A 288 -23.53 15.08 17.60
N ALA A 289 -22.51 15.87 17.94
CA ALA A 289 -22.60 16.81 19.05
C ALA A 289 -23.70 17.87 18.83
N LYS A 290 -23.87 18.37 17.60
CA LYS A 290 -24.97 19.28 17.24
C LYS A 290 -26.34 18.61 17.35
N LEU A 291 -26.48 17.37 16.89
CA LEU A 291 -27.73 16.59 16.98
C LEU A 291 -28.11 16.31 18.44
N ASN A 292 -27.13 15.94 19.27
CA ASN A 292 -27.33 15.69 20.69
C ASN A 292 -27.81 16.95 21.44
N ARG A 293 -27.22 18.11 21.16
CA ARG A 293 -27.69 19.40 21.75
C ARG A 293 -29.16 19.67 21.41
N ARG A 294 -29.60 19.28 20.21
CA ARG A 294 -31.00 19.42 19.76
C ARG A 294 -31.92 18.32 20.26
N LYS A 295 -31.39 17.30 20.96
CA LYS A 295 -32.11 16.07 21.35
C LYS A 295 -32.79 15.35 20.15
N ALA A 296 -32.29 15.57 18.95
CA ALA A 296 -32.91 15.15 17.71
C ALA A 296 -32.48 13.76 17.25
N CYS A 297 -31.38 13.24 17.78
CA CYS A 297 -30.84 11.94 17.36
C CYS A 297 -31.16 10.86 18.38
N LYS A 298 -31.99 9.89 17.99
CA LYS A 298 -32.32 8.73 18.82
C LYS A 298 -31.55 7.46 18.41
N HIS A 299 -31.19 7.35 17.12
CA HIS A 299 -30.56 6.17 16.56
C HIS A 299 -29.49 6.54 15.52
N ILE A 300 -28.38 5.80 15.52
CA ILE A 300 -27.34 5.87 14.51
C ILE A 300 -27.27 4.51 13.83
N ARG A 301 -27.27 4.49 12.50
CA ARG A 301 -27.07 3.28 11.69
C ARG A 301 -25.82 3.47 10.83
N THR A 302 -25.03 2.42 10.71
CA THR A 302 -23.87 2.36 9.82
C THR A 302 -24.14 1.32 8.74
N TYR A 303 -23.73 1.62 7.52
CA TYR A 303 -23.83 0.73 6.37
C TYR A 303 -22.43 0.54 5.76
N ASP A 304 -22.16 -0.66 5.28
CA ASP A 304 -20.93 -0.99 4.56
C ASP A 304 -21.27 -1.90 3.38
N PHE A 305 -20.46 -1.85 2.35
CA PHE A 305 -20.61 -2.75 1.21
C PHE A 305 -20.08 -4.13 1.57
N SER A 306 -20.92 -5.16 1.46
CA SER A 306 -20.54 -6.55 1.79
C SER A 306 -19.56 -7.15 0.78
N HIS A 307 -19.66 -6.76 -0.50
CA HIS A 307 -18.82 -7.19 -1.60
C HIS A 307 -18.63 -6.06 -2.60
N PHE A 308 -17.65 -5.21 -2.38
CA PHE A 308 -17.22 -4.23 -3.37
C PHE A 308 -16.05 -4.80 -4.17
N THR A 309 -16.32 -5.77 -5.02
CA THR A 309 -15.49 -6.07 -6.18
C THR A 309 -16.20 -5.42 -7.36
N PRO A 310 -15.70 -4.30 -7.90
CA PRO A 310 -16.26 -3.80 -9.15
C PRO A 310 -16.12 -4.92 -10.18
N PRO A 311 -17.15 -5.28 -10.90
CA PRO A 311 -16.99 -6.19 -12.03
C PRO A 311 -15.99 -5.52 -12.97
N PHE A 312 -14.82 -6.11 -13.11
CA PHE A 312 -13.93 -5.78 -14.21
C PHE A 312 -14.64 -6.26 -15.47
N HIS A 313 -15.49 -5.41 -16.05
CA HIS A 313 -15.96 -5.61 -17.39
C HIS A 313 -14.79 -5.30 -18.34
N PRO A 314 -14.33 -6.27 -19.13
CA PRO A 314 -13.20 -6.06 -20.05
C PRO A 314 -13.59 -5.26 -21.31
N ASN A 315 -14.78 -4.66 -21.34
CA ASN A 315 -15.28 -3.87 -22.47
C ASN A 315 -15.15 -2.38 -22.17
N PHE A 316 -13.92 -1.88 -22.19
CA PHE A 316 -13.60 -0.48 -22.46
C PHE A 316 -12.40 -0.41 -23.42
#